data_08892e81fe3335335e27ee4d2adfe758
#
_entry.id   08892e81fe3335335e27ee4d2adfe758
#
_cell.length_a   1.000
_cell.length_b   1.000
_cell.length_c   1.000
_cell.angle_alpha   90.00
_cell.angle_beta   90.00
_cell.angle_gamma   90.00
#
_symmetry.space_group_name_H-M   'P 1'
#
loop_
_entity.id
_entity.type
_entity.pdbx_description
1 polymer ?
#
loop_
_entity_poly.entity_id
_entity_poly.type
_entity_poly.pdbx_seq_one_letter_code
_entity_poly.pdbx_strand_id
1 'polypeptide(L)'
;MLFRSKLVNNLNLKKLKLRNFRSHKSLDLDFYSHFIYFSGPNGVGKTNILEAISLFSPGRGLRGANINDLIKNNSGKLWDLFSIFKISNILIEIEIGLDDKGRKNLRIDGKKKPLIYLTELFKIIWITPLMDRLWIGGSSDRRRFLDRLVMNFFPKHAKNCIIYEQALKKRNLLLKENEKDLAWFLAVEKQLALIGYQIDKYRREVIELLIEMQINMKYQGFLPILNIELDTQPIKSSEELLEEFQKSRQIDLKAKRTLVGPHKTDLLVSHSVKNIQAKNCSTGEQKSLLLSFFILSSLAISKKFGKPPIILLDEIVAHLDKENLSIFLQQLININAQIFATGTDIKNLDILPYDIQSYSIDWSENNSKVLLNKN
;
A
#
# COMPACT_ATOMS: atom_id res chain seq x y z
N MET A 1 18.59 28.66 2.66
CA MET A 1 18.36 29.36 3.92
C MET A 1 17.14 28.77 4.59
N LEU A 2 17.35 27.96 5.64
CA LEU A 2 16.44 27.65 6.76
C LEU A 2 15.04 27.09 6.47
N PHE A 3 14.92 25.77 6.25
CA PHE A 3 13.79 25.03 6.81
C PHE A 3 14.05 24.89 8.33
N ARG A 4 13.59 25.90 9.09
CA ARG A 4 13.55 25.81 10.56
C ARG A 4 12.58 24.69 10.95
N SER A 5 13.10 23.73 11.66
CA SER A 5 12.50 22.71 12.50
C SER A 5 11.08 23.02 12.99
N LYS A 6 10.06 22.67 12.19
CA LYS A 6 8.83 22.20 12.79
C LYS A 6 9.18 20.84 13.39
N LEU A 7 8.88 20.62 14.64
CA LEU A 7 8.98 19.33 15.33
C LEU A 7 8.44 18.25 14.38
N VAL A 8 9.37 17.59 13.67
CA VAL A 8 9.01 16.46 12.83
C VAL A 8 8.54 15.39 13.80
N ASN A 9 7.26 15.11 13.82
CA ASN A 9 6.70 14.04 14.63
C ASN A 9 7.27 12.72 14.09
N ASN A 10 8.39 12.28 14.63
CA ASN A 10 9.08 11.07 14.20
C ASN A 10 8.19 9.87 14.51
N LEU A 11 7.95 9.09 13.48
CA LEU A 11 7.28 7.80 13.57
C LEU A 11 8.33 6.70 13.36
N ASN A 12 8.53 5.86 14.37
CA ASN A 12 9.47 4.75 14.27
C ASN A 12 8.89 3.48 14.91
N LEU A 13 9.01 2.37 14.23
CA LEU A 13 8.88 1.04 14.82
C LEU A 13 10.17 0.76 15.58
N LYS A 14 10.09 0.53 16.89
CA LYS A 14 11.22 0.29 17.77
C LYS A 14 11.44 -1.17 18.08
N LYS A 15 10.36 -1.95 18.13
CA LYS A 15 10.40 -3.38 18.43
C LYS A 15 9.35 -4.13 17.64
N LEU A 16 9.71 -5.33 17.19
CA LEU A 16 8.81 -6.26 16.53
C LEU A 16 9.03 -7.67 17.08
N LYS A 17 7.97 -8.28 17.59
CA LYS A 17 7.98 -9.71 17.94
C LYS A 17 6.96 -10.45 17.10
N LEU A 18 7.36 -11.60 16.59
CA LEU A 18 6.51 -12.51 15.82
C LEU A 18 6.43 -13.84 16.55
N ARG A 19 5.23 -14.44 16.58
CA ARG A 19 5.04 -15.82 17.06
C ARG A 19 4.21 -16.60 16.06
N ASN A 20 4.67 -17.78 15.69
CA ASN A 20 4.01 -18.71 14.75
C ASN A 20 3.58 -18.05 13.42
N PHE A 21 4.37 -17.10 12.94
CA PHE A 21 4.05 -16.30 11.75
C PHE A 21 4.88 -16.76 10.56
N ARG A 22 4.24 -17.29 9.52
CA ARG A 22 4.90 -17.76 8.29
C ARG A 22 6.05 -18.72 8.58
N SER A 23 7.29 -18.33 8.25
CA SER A 23 8.52 -19.10 8.49
C SER A 23 9.05 -18.96 9.92
N HIS A 24 8.58 -18.00 10.69
CA HIS A 24 9.11 -17.67 12.01
C HIS A 24 8.31 -18.35 13.13
N LYS A 25 8.94 -19.23 13.91
CA LYS A 25 8.37 -19.80 15.13
C LYS A 25 8.33 -18.73 16.23
N SER A 26 9.43 -18.04 16.41
CA SER A 26 9.56 -16.88 17.30
C SER A 26 10.65 -15.99 16.74
N LEU A 27 10.43 -14.68 16.76
CA LEU A 27 11.37 -13.66 16.36
C LEU A 27 11.20 -12.44 17.25
N ASP A 28 12.31 -11.86 17.71
CA ASP A 28 12.34 -10.62 18.50
C ASP A 28 13.41 -9.69 17.90
N LEU A 29 13.00 -8.52 17.42
CA LEU A 29 13.85 -7.55 16.73
C LEU A 29 13.70 -6.17 17.37
N ASP A 30 14.83 -5.52 17.64
CA ASP A 30 14.89 -4.13 18.08
C ASP A 30 15.47 -3.23 16.97
N PHE A 31 14.83 -2.10 16.70
CA PHE A 31 15.21 -1.20 15.61
C PHE A 31 15.70 0.14 16.15
N TYR A 32 16.94 0.49 15.80
CA TYR A 32 17.63 1.73 16.26
C TYR A 32 17.79 2.73 15.13
N SER A 33 17.99 2.25 13.88
CA SER A 33 18.19 3.06 12.70
C SER A 33 16.88 3.45 12.01
N HIS A 34 16.96 4.43 11.12
CA HIS A 34 15.89 4.75 10.16
C HIS A 34 15.93 3.86 8.92
N PHE A 35 17.07 3.25 8.61
CA PHE A 35 17.19 2.29 7.51
C PHE A 35 17.55 0.90 8.03
N ILE A 36 16.63 -0.02 7.86
CA ILE A 36 16.77 -1.42 8.30
C ILE A 36 16.81 -2.30 7.06
N TYR A 37 17.83 -3.15 6.98
CA TYR A 37 18.03 -4.04 5.84
C TYR A 37 18.08 -5.50 6.26
N PHE A 38 17.27 -6.32 5.61
CA PHE A 38 17.25 -7.76 5.80
C PHE A 38 17.90 -8.45 4.60
N SER A 39 19.06 -9.06 4.80
CA SER A 39 19.82 -9.79 3.78
C SER A 39 19.69 -11.31 3.96
N GLY A 40 19.92 -12.05 2.89
CA GLY A 40 19.96 -13.51 2.91
C GLY A 40 19.45 -14.15 1.61
N PRO A 41 19.60 -15.47 1.44
CA PRO A 41 19.14 -16.19 0.25
C PRO A 41 17.63 -16.03 -0.01
N ASN A 42 17.19 -16.40 -1.21
CA ASN A 42 15.76 -16.40 -1.51
C ASN A 42 15.03 -17.50 -0.72
N GLY A 43 13.80 -17.20 -0.27
CA GLY A 43 12.98 -18.16 0.47
C GLY A 43 13.23 -18.24 1.98
N VAL A 44 14.26 -17.60 2.54
CA VAL A 44 14.60 -17.67 3.98
C VAL A 44 13.65 -16.89 4.91
N GLY A 45 12.68 -16.14 4.36
CA GLY A 45 11.68 -15.44 5.18
C GLY A 45 11.86 -13.92 5.31
N LYS A 46 12.74 -13.29 4.53
CA LYS A 46 12.91 -11.82 4.49
C LYS A 46 11.60 -11.07 4.32
N THR A 47 10.88 -11.39 3.24
CA THR A 47 9.58 -10.78 2.91
C THR A 47 8.52 -11.06 3.99
N ASN A 48 8.64 -12.14 4.77
CA ASN A 48 7.69 -12.44 5.84
C ASN A 48 7.77 -11.42 6.97
N ILE A 49 8.95 -10.84 7.23
CA ILE A 49 9.11 -9.74 8.21
C ILE A 49 8.42 -8.47 7.69
N LEU A 50 8.63 -8.10 6.41
CA LEU A 50 7.93 -6.98 5.82
C LEU A 50 6.41 -7.20 5.79
N GLU A 51 5.97 -8.43 5.49
CA GLU A 51 4.55 -8.79 5.54
C GLU A 51 3.97 -8.59 6.94
N ALA A 52 4.69 -9.01 8.00
CA ALA A 52 4.28 -8.77 9.38
C ALA A 52 4.12 -7.28 9.69
N ILE A 53 5.10 -6.44 9.32
CA ILE A 53 5.03 -4.99 9.50
C ILE A 53 3.85 -4.40 8.73
N SER A 54 3.58 -4.88 7.51
CA SER A 54 2.47 -4.40 6.70
C SER A 54 1.09 -4.67 7.30
N LEU A 55 0.96 -5.65 8.20
CA LEU A 55 -0.29 -5.97 8.89
C LEU A 55 -0.70 -4.93 9.94
N PHE A 56 0.18 -4.03 10.33
CA PHE A 56 -0.15 -2.85 11.13
C PHE A 56 -0.83 -1.74 10.30
N SER A 57 -1.07 -1.96 9.01
CA SER A 57 -1.98 -1.17 8.18
C SER A 57 -3.31 -1.89 7.98
N PRO A 58 -4.40 -1.19 7.61
CA PRO A 58 -5.65 -1.82 7.25
C PRO A 58 -5.52 -2.74 6.03
N GLY A 59 -6.30 -3.82 6.03
CA GLY A 59 -6.35 -4.77 4.92
C GLY A 59 -5.61 -6.07 5.21
N ARG A 60 -5.17 -6.72 4.12
CA ARG A 60 -4.56 -8.06 4.14
C ARG A 60 -3.02 -8.04 4.10
N GLY A 61 -2.41 -6.87 4.34
CA GLY A 61 -0.96 -6.71 4.29
C GLY A 61 -0.37 -6.74 2.88
N LEU A 62 0.95 -6.82 2.82
CA LEU A 62 1.79 -6.67 1.63
C LEU A 62 1.44 -7.67 0.51
N ARG A 63 1.20 -8.95 0.84
CA ARG A 63 0.87 -10.01 -0.12
C ARG A 63 -0.63 -10.24 -0.32
N GLY A 64 -1.50 -9.56 0.44
CA GLY A 64 -2.94 -9.77 0.36
C GLY A 64 -3.40 -11.16 0.82
N ALA A 65 -2.62 -11.82 1.67
CA ALA A 65 -2.84 -13.19 2.12
C ALA A 65 -4.13 -13.36 2.93
N ASN A 66 -4.71 -14.56 2.91
CA ASN A 66 -5.74 -14.91 3.87
C ASN A 66 -5.13 -15.07 5.26
N ILE A 67 -5.94 -14.83 6.28
CA ILE A 67 -5.47 -14.85 7.68
C ILE A 67 -4.86 -16.20 8.05
N ASN A 68 -5.44 -17.29 7.58
CA ASN A 68 -4.96 -18.65 7.86
C ASN A 68 -3.61 -18.96 7.19
N ASP A 69 -3.35 -18.34 6.03
CA ASP A 69 -2.07 -18.52 5.32
C ASP A 69 -0.90 -17.87 6.06
N LEU A 70 -1.16 -17.03 7.06
CA LEU A 70 -0.15 -16.39 7.89
C LEU A 70 0.34 -17.28 9.03
N ILE A 71 -0.38 -18.35 9.35
CA ILE A 71 0.01 -19.31 10.39
C ILE A 71 1.25 -20.08 9.92
N LYS A 72 2.22 -20.26 10.83
CA LYS A 72 3.35 -21.12 10.54
C LYS A 72 2.88 -22.57 10.32
N ASN A 73 3.28 -23.17 9.21
CA ASN A 73 2.92 -24.54 8.87
C ASN A 73 3.30 -25.51 10.02
N ASN A 74 2.38 -26.42 10.35
CA ASN A 74 2.53 -27.44 11.38
C ASN A 74 2.72 -26.93 12.82
N SER A 75 2.43 -25.66 13.11
CA SER A 75 2.55 -25.14 14.49
C SER A 75 1.38 -25.53 15.38
N GLY A 76 0.20 -25.77 14.80
CA GLY A 76 -1.05 -25.99 15.55
C GLY A 76 -1.49 -24.81 16.42
N LYS A 77 -0.77 -23.67 16.34
CA LYS A 77 -0.96 -22.49 17.18
C LYS A 77 -1.27 -21.27 16.32
N LEU A 78 -2.10 -20.39 16.84
CA LEU A 78 -2.41 -19.10 16.22
C LEU A 78 -1.15 -18.23 16.18
N TRP A 79 -1.09 -17.32 15.19
CA TRP A 79 -0.02 -16.34 15.11
C TRP A 79 -0.38 -15.08 15.89
N ASP A 80 0.64 -14.42 16.41
CA ASP A 80 0.54 -13.09 16.99
C ASP A 80 1.76 -12.23 16.64
N LEU A 81 1.53 -10.94 16.61
CA LEU A 81 2.51 -9.87 16.37
C LEU A 81 2.42 -8.91 17.56
N PHE A 82 3.57 -8.60 18.15
CA PHE A 82 3.70 -7.51 19.12
C PHE A 82 4.68 -6.49 18.59
N SER A 83 4.41 -5.23 18.79
CA SER A 83 5.27 -4.13 18.34
C SER A 83 5.25 -2.96 19.33
N ILE A 84 6.37 -2.22 19.35
CA ILE A 84 6.46 -0.94 20.03
C ILE A 84 6.75 0.12 18.98
N PHE A 85 5.82 1.06 18.82
CA PHE A 85 6.01 2.24 17.97
C PHE A 85 6.33 3.45 18.84
N LYS A 86 7.29 4.25 18.37
CA LYS A 86 7.53 5.60 18.91
C LYS A 86 6.87 6.61 17.98
N ILE A 87 5.88 7.34 18.50
CA ILE A 87 5.18 8.40 17.78
C ILE A 87 5.47 9.70 18.52
N SER A 88 6.27 10.59 17.92
CA SER A 88 6.87 11.73 18.62
C SER A 88 7.71 11.24 19.79
N ASN A 89 7.30 11.50 21.03
CA ASN A 89 8.00 11.03 22.24
C ASN A 89 7.23 9.97 23.03
N ILE A 90 6.12 9.45 22.48
CA ILE A 90 5.25 8.47 23.14
C ILE A 90 5.56 7.10 22.57
N LEU A 91 5.75 6.12 23.44
CA LEU A 91 5.82 4.70 23.06
C LEU A 91 4.40 4.13 23.14
N ILE A 92 4.01 3.39 22.12
CA ILE A 92 2.71 2.75 22.00
C ILE A 92 2.93 1.28 21.71
N GLU A 93 2.34 0.43 22.53
CA GLU A 93 2.34 -1.02 22.33
C GLU A 93 1.17 -1.43 21.45
N ILE A 94 1.44 -2.22 20.42
CA ILE A 94 0.42 -2.68 19.49
C ILE A 94 0.55 -4.19 19.32
N GLU A 95 -0.54 -4.89 19.61
CA GLU A 95 -0.67 -6.33 19.41
C GLU A 95 -1.70 -6.63 18.33
N ILE A 96 -1.33 -7.49 17.39
CA ILE A 96 -2.24 -8.00 16.37
C ILE A 96 -2.12 -9.52 16.35
N GLY A 97 -3.25 -10.19 16.44
CA GLY A 97 -3.28 -11.65 16.42
C GLY A 97 -4.65 -12.18 16.03
N LEU A 98 -4.88 -13.46 16.28
CA LEU A 98 -6.18 -14.09 16.11
C LEU A 98 -6.86 -14.29 17.46
N ASP A 99 -8.17 -14.05 17.50
CA ASP A 99 -8.99 -14.48 18.63
C ASP A 99 -9.31 -15.98 18.53
N ASP A 100 -9.94 -16.53 19.58
CA ASP A 100 -10.33 -17.95 19.66
C ASP A 100 -11.27 -18.39 18.51
N LYS A 101 -11.90 -17.43 17.84
CA LYS A 101 -12.77 -17.65 16.68
C LYS A 101 -12.02 -17.48 15.35
N GLY A 102 -10.69 -17.32 15.35
CA GLY A 102 -9.84 -17.13 14.17
C GLY A 102 -10.02 -15.76 13.52
N ARG A 103 -10.55 -14.75 14.21
CA ARG A 103 -10.72 -13.40 13.67
C ARG A 103 -9.59 -12.50 14.13
N LYS A 104 -9.10 -11.67 13.20
CA LYS A 104 -8.06 -10.67 13.49
C LYS A 104 -8.53 -9.72 14.58
N ASN A 105 -7.74 -9.58 15.64
CA ASN A 105 -7.98 -8.63 16.72
C ASN A 105 -6.79 -7.66 16.85
N LEU A 106 -7.06 -6.50 17.41
CA LEU A 106 -6.09 -5.44 17.71
C LEU A 106 -6.20 -5.05 19.17
N ARG A 107 -5.04 -4.95 19.84
CA ARG A 107 -4.92 -4.28 21.13
C ARG A 107 -3.89 -3.16 21.03
N ILE A 108 -4.16 -2.07 21.70
CA ILE A 108 -3.25 -0.92 21.82
C ILE A 108 -3.15 -0.61 23.32
N ASP A 109 -1.94 -0.65 23.85
CA ASP A 109 -1.65 -0.51 25.28
C ASP A 109 -2.58 -1.44 26.12
N GLY A 110 -2.69 -2.70 25.70
CA GLY A 110 -3.53 -3.75 26.29
C GLY A 110 -5.03 -3.62 26.04
N LYS A 111 -5.53 -2.50 25.48
CA LYS A 111 -6.97 -2.25 25.25
C LYS A 111 -7.38 -2.66 23.84
N LYS A 112 -8.46 -3.43 23.73
CA LYS A 112 -9.04 -3.84 22.44
C LYS A 112 -9.52 -2.63 21.64
N LYS A 113 -9.16 -2.55 20.37
CA LYS A 113 -9.51 -1.46 19.43
C LYS A 113 -9.96 -2.03 18.08
N PRO A 114 -10.80 -1.30 17.32
CA PRO A 114 -11.08 -1.64 15.92
C PRO A 114 -9.81 -1.49 15.08
N LEU A 115 -9.61 -2.36 14.08
CA LEU A 115 -8.43 -2.30 13.18
C LEU A 115 -8.27 -0.95 12.45
N ILE A 116 -9.38 -0.27 12.18
CA ILE A 116 -9.38 1.04 11.53
C ILE A 116 -8.60 2.09 12.32
N TYR A 117 -8.49 1.92 13.65
CA TYR A 117 -7.77 2.86 14.51
C TYR A 117 -6.28 2.98 14.16
N LEU A 118 -5.68 1.93 13.57
CA LEU A 118 -4.30 1.98 13.08
C LEU A 118 -4.08 3.09 12.04
N THR A 119 -5.11 3.41 11.24
CA THR A 119 -5.01 4.48 10.23
C THR A 119 -4.89 5.89 10.82
N GLU A 120 -5.30 6.06 12.08
CA GLU A 120 -5.18 7.33 12.80
C GLU A 120 -3.78 7.51 13.37
N LEU A 121 -3.11 6.41 13.72
CA LEU A 121 -1.79 6.43 14.31
C LEU A 121 -0.69 6.70 13.29
N PHE A 122 -0.66 5.94 12.18
CA PHE A 122 0.40 6.02 11.18
C PHE A 122 -0.01 5.43 9.84
N LYS A 123 0.84 5.61 8.85
CA LYS A 123 0.69 5.08 7.50
C LYS A 123 1.86 4.17 7.17
N ILE A 124 1.56 3.09 6.45
CA ILE A 124 2.57 2.15 5.95
C ILE A 124 2.33 1.99 4.45
N ILE A 125 3.35 2.20 3.65
CA ILE A 125 3.32 2.01 2.19
C ILE A 125 4.47 1.09 1.77
N TRP A 126 4.30 0.43 0.63
CA TRP A 126 5.29 -0.56 0.19
C TRP A 126 5.41 -0.68 -1.32
N ILE A 127 6.60 -1.12 -1.75
CA ILE A 127 6.88 -1.60 -3.09
C ILE A 127 7.25 -3.07 -3.01
N THR A 128 6.74 -3.86 -3.96
CA THR A 128 7.05 -5.29 -4.11
C THR A 128 7.38 -5.61 -5.56
N PRO A 129 8.09 -6.71 -5.86
CA PRO A 129 8.40 -7.10 -7.23
C PRO A 129 7.18 -7.27 -8.14
N LEU A 130 6.01 -7.61 -7.56
CA LEU A 130 4.76 -7.72 -8.31
C LEU A 130 4.32 -6.38 -8.94
N MET A 131 4.76 -5.25 -8.37
CA MET A 131 4.42 -3.92 -8.88
C MET A 131 5.25 -3.52 -10.11
N ASP A 132 6.33 -4.22 -10.43
CA ASP A 132 7.12 -4.00 -11.66
C ASP A 132 6.25 -4.20 -12.91
N ARG A 133 5.20 -5.00 -12.82
CA ARG A 133 4.24 -5.25 -13.90
C ARG A 133 2.98 -4.38 -13.84
N LEU A 134 2.94 -3.37 -12.96
CA LEU A 134 1.75 -2.54 -12.72
C LEU A 134 1.26 -1.86 -14.01
N TRP A 135 2.18 -1.30 -14.78
CA TRP A 135 1.83 -0.51 -15.95
C TRP A 135 1.39 -1.36 -17.14
N ILE A 136 1.95 -2.56 -17.31
CA ILE A 136 1.57 -3.50 -18.38
C ILE A 136 0.43 -4.42 -17.98
N GLY A 137 0.11 -4.51 -16.69
CA GLY A 137 -0.99 -5.29 -16.15
C GLY A 137 -2.37 -4.73 -16.50
N GLY A 138 -3.40 -5.37 -16.02
CA GLY A 138 -4.79 -4.95 -16.25
C GLY A 138 -5.17 -3.70 -15.45
N SER A 139 -6.21 -2.98 -15.92
CA SER A 139 -6.77 -1.83 -15.19
C SER A 139 -7.23 -2.17 -13.76
N SER A 140 -7.61 -3.44 -13.52
CA SER A 140 -7.97 -3.91 -12.17
C SER A 140 -6.80 -3.85 -11.19
N ASP A 141 -5.57 -4.07 -11.64
CA ASP A 141 -4.38 -4.03 -10.79
C ASP A 141 -4.03 -2.59 -10.47
N ARG A 142 -4.10 -1.69 -11.46
CA ARG A 142 -3.89 -0.26 -11.27
C ARG A 142 -4.94 0.37 -10.36
N ARG A 143 -6.22 -0.03 -10.48
CA ARG A 143 -7.26 0.39 -9.51
C ARG A 143 -6.94 -0.07 -8.09
N ARG A 144 -6.57 -1.34 -7.90
CA ARG A 144 -6.20 -1.88 -6.58
C ARG A 144 -5.00 -1.15 -5.99
N PHE A 145 -4.02 -0.81 -6.83
CA PHE A 145 -2.87 -0.02 -6.41
C PHE A 145 -3.28 1.39 -5.95
N LEU A 146 -4.08 2.09 -6.77
CA LEU A 146 -4.61 3.42 -6.42
C LEU A 146 -5.48 3.36 -5.16
N ASP A 147 -6.44 2.43 -5.09
CA ASP A 147 -7.33 2.30 -3.94
C ASP A 147 -6.56 2.05 -2.64
N ARG A 148 -5.50 1.26 -2.69
CA ARG A 148 -4.61 1.07 -1.53
C ARG A 148 -3.95 2.37 -1.09
N LEU A 149 -3.48 3.19 -2.02
CA LEU A 149 -2.93 4.50 -1.70
C LEU A 149 -4.02 5.39 -1.09
N VAL A 150 -5.21 5.44 -1.71
CA VAL A 150 -6.35 6.24 -1.25
C VAL A 150 -6.78 5.87 0.18
N MET A 151 -6.68 4.60 0.58
CA MET A 151 -6.97 4.16 1.96
C MET A 151 -6.08 4.83 3.00
N ASN A 152 -4.86 5.24 2.65
CA ASN A 152 -3.99 5.99 3.57
C ASN A 152 -4.50 7.39 3.85
N PHE A 153 -5.23 8.01 2.91
CA PHE A 153 -5.79 9.35 3.01
C PHE A 153 -7.22 9.35 3.56
N PHE A 154 -8.01 8.36 3.15
CA PHE A 154 -9.42 8.22 3.46
C PHE A 154 -9.72 6.81 4.02
N PRO A 155 -9.68 6.63 5.35
CA PRO A 155 -9.89 5.31 5.97
C PRO A 155 -11.22 4.65 5.59
N LYS A 156 -12.27 5.45 5.34
CA LYS A 156 -13.58 4.95 4.90
C LYS A 156 -13.56 4.33 3.50
N HIS A 157 -12.53 4.62 2.70
CA HIS A 157 -12.42 4.12 1.31
C HIS A 157 -12.43 2.60 1.22
N ALA A 158 -11.75 1.91 2.13
CA ALA A 158 -11.75 0.44 2.19
C ALA A 158 -13.17 -0.13 2.32
N LYS A 159 -13.99 0.44 3.23
CA LYS A 159 -15.38 0.04 3.42
C LYS A 159 -16.22 0.37 2.18
N ASN A 160 -16.01 1.54 1.59
CA ASN A 160 -16.70 1.95 0.36
C ASN A 160 -16.44 0.97 -0.78
N CYS A 161 -15.19 0.57 -1.01
CA CYS A 161 -14.85 -0.42 -2.05
C CYS A 161 -15.59 -1.76 -1.82
N ILE A 162 -15.63 -2.26 -0.58
CA ILE A 162 -16.32 -3.52 -0.25
C ILE A 162 -17.82 -3.39 -0.51
N ILE A 163 -18.46 -2.31 -0.04
CA ILE A 163 -19.90 -2.08 -0.24
C ILE A 163 -20.22 -1.96 -1.74
N TYR A 164 -19.39 -1.21 -2.48
CA TYR A 164 -19.55 -1.02 -3.91
C TYR A 164 -19.45 -2.36 -4.67
N GLU A 165 -18.44 -3.18 -4.37
CA GLU A 165 -18.27 -4.49 -4.99
C GLU A 165 -19.45 -5.44 -4.70
N GLN A 166 -19.99 -5.42 -3.48
CA GLN A 166 -21.17 -6.21 -3.11
C GLN A 166 -22.41 -5.75 -3.88
N ALA A 167 -22.64 -4.44 -3.96
CA ALA A 167 -23.77 -3.88 -4.72
C ALA A 167 -23.60 -4.15 -6.24
N LEU A 168 -22.38 -4.04 -6.77
CA LEU A 168 -22.07 -4.37 -8.17
C LEU A 168 -22.36 -5.83 -8.50
N LYS A 169 -22.00 -6.76 -7.61
CA LYS A 169 -22.33 -8.18 -7.77
C LYS A 169 -23.84 -8.40 -7.80
N LYS A 170 -24.60 -7.74 -6.92
CA LYS A 170 -26.06 -7.81 -6.89
C LYS A 170 -26.67 -7.28 -8.21
N ARG A 171 -26.23 -6.08 -8.66
CA ARG A 171 -26.71 -5.54 -9.94
C ARG A 171 -26.40 -6.46 -11.11
N ASN A 172 -25.17 -7.00 -11.16
CA ASN A 172 -24.79 -7.93 -12.23
C ASN A 172 -25.59 -9.26 -12.18
N LEU A 173 -26.04 -9.69 -11.01
CA LEU A 173 -26.95 -10.85 -10.89
C LEU A 173 -28.32 -10.54 -11.50
N LEU A 174 -28.94 -9.39 -11.15
CA LEU A 174 -30.20 -8.95 -11.73
C LEU A 174 -30.12 -8.84 -13.26
N LEU A 175 -29.00 -8.32 -13.79
CA LEU A 175 -28.77 -8.25 -15.25
C LEU A 175 -28.66 -9.64 -15.91
N LYS A 176 -28.04 -10.62 -15.24
CA LYS A 176 -27.89 -11.98 -15.76
C LYS A 176 -29.22 -12.75 -15.76
N GLU A 177 -29.99 -12.57 -14.70
CA GLU A 177 -31.30 -13.23 -14.52
C GLU A 177 -32.40 -12.55 -15.34
N ASN A 178 -32.07 -11.46 -16.03
CA ASN A 178 -33.01 -10.65 -16.80
C ASN A 178 -34.22 -10.20 -15.96
N GLU A 179 -33.95 -9.77 -14.72
CA GLU A 179 -34.93 -9.28 -13.78
C GLU A 179 -35.74 -8.12 -14.40
N LYS A 180 -37.05 -8.12 -14.21
CA LYS A 180 -37.97 -7.11 -14.77
C LYS A 180 -38.41 -6.08 -13.76
N ASP A 181 -38.28 -6.39 -12.47
CA ASP A 181 -38.69 -5.48 -11.41
C ASP A 181 -37.68 -4.31 -11.29
N LEU A 182 -38.13 -3.15 -11.73
CA LEU A 182 -37.35 -1.92 -11.68
C LEU A 182 -37.05 -1.43 -10.24
N ALA A 183 -37.84 -1.82 -9.26
CA ALA A 183 -37.63 -1.43 -7.85
C ALA A 183 -36.34 -2.06 -7.29
N TRP A 184 -36.07 -3.33 -7.66
CA TRP A 184 -34.81 -3.99 -7.28
C TRP A 184 -33.59 -3.31 -7.88
N PHE A 185 -33.64 -2.97 -9.18
CA PHE A 185 -32.57 -2.20 -9.81
C PHE A 185 -32.36 -0.86 -9.13
N LEU A 186 -33.42 -0.09 -8.89
CA LEU A 186 -33.34 1.23 -8.31
C LEU A 186 -32.71 1.20 -6.92
N ALA A 187 -33.05 0.21 -6.08
CA ALA A 187 -32.51 0.06 -4.73
C ALA A 187 -30.97 -0.16 -4.78
N VAL A 188 -30.51 -1.06 -5.66
CA VAL A 188 -29.08 -1.39 -5.81
C VAL A 188 -28.31 -0.24 -6.46
N GLU A 189 -28.91 0.41 -7.49
CA GLU A 189 -28.28 1.53 -8.21
C GLU A 189 -28.12 2.78 -7.35
N LYS A 190 -29.09 3.09 -6.49
CA LYS A 190 -28.93 4.16 -5.49
C LYS A 190 -27.71 3.92 -4.60
N GLN A 191 -27.52 2.70 -4.12
CA GLN A 191 -26.34 2.35 -3.32
C GLN A 191 -25.04 2.46 -4.13
N LEU A 192 -25.04 1.93 -5.36
CA LEU A 192 -23.89 2.04 -6.27
C LEU A 192 -23.53 3.47 -6.58
N ALA A 193 -24.51 4.32 -6.85
CA ALA A 193 -24.31 5.72 -7.18
C ALA A 193 -23.71 6.50 -6.02
N LEU A 194 -24.28 6.37 -4.81
CA LEU A 194 -23.79 7.05 -3.62
C LEU A 194 -22.35 6.66 -3.29
N ILE A 195 -22.06 5.37 -3.26
CA ILE A 195 -20.73 4.88 -2.90
C ILE A 195 -19.75 5.06 -4.06
N GLY A 196 -20.19 4.89 -5.29
CA GLY A 196 -19.37 5.10 -6.50
C GLY A 196 -18.86 6.52 -6.64
N TYR A 197 -19.71 7.50 -6.40
CA TYR A 197 -19.32 8.92 -6.33
C TYR A 197 -18.23 9.16 -5.29
N GLN A 198 -18.37 8.60 -4.08
CA GLN A 198 -17.36 8.77 -3.03
C GLN A 198 -16.01 8.12 -3.40
N ILE A 199 -16.03 6.96 -4.08
CA ILE A 199 -14.82 6.30 -4.56
C ILE A 199 -14.10 7.18 -5.59
N ASP A 200 -14.81 7.66 -6.60
CA ASP A 200 -14.25 8.53 -7.65
C ASP A 200 -13.67 9.82 -7.05
N LYS A 201 -14.43 10.48 -6.19
CA LYS A 201 -14.01 11.69 -5.49
C LYS A 201 -12.70 11.49 -4.73
N TYR A 202 -12.59 10.46 -3.91
CA TYR A 202 -11.39 10.20 -3.11
C TYR A 202 -10.17 9.86 -3.99
N ARG A 203 -10.36 9.13 -5.09
CA ARG A 203 -9.28 8.86 -6.04
C ARG A 203 -8.74 10.14 -6.66
N ARG A 204 -9.61 11.04 -7.11
CA ARG A 204 -9.22 12.34 -7.71
C ARG A 204 -8.53 13.23 -6.71
N GLU A 205 -9.06 13.37 -5.51
CA GLU A 205 -8.43 14.17 -4.45
C GLU A 205 -7.00 13.70 -4.15
N VAL A 206 -6.74 12.38 -4.16
CA VAL A 206 -5.37 11.86 -3.97
C VAL A 206 -4.50 12.17 -5.18
N ILE A 207 -4.99 12.02 -6.40
CA ILE A 207 -4.22 12.36 -7.62
C ILE A 207 -3.85 13.84 -7.63
N GLU A 208 -4.77 14.74 -7.30
CA GLU A 208 -4.52 16.18 -7.17
C GLU A 208 -3.40 16.46 -6.14
N LEU A 209 -3.41 15.78 -4.99
CA LEU A 209 -2.34 15.88 -3.99
C LEU A 209 -0.98 15.41 -4.55
N LEU A 210 -0.94 14.33 -5.34
CA LEU A 210 0.30 13.86 -5.96
C LEU A 210 0.84 14.89 -6.97
N ILE A 211 -0.03 15.45 -7.79
CA ILE A 211 0.34 16.49 -8.77
C ILE A 211 0.86 17.74 -8.04
N GLU A 212 0.20 18.15 -6.96
CA GLU A 212 0.65 19.27 -6.13
C GLU A 212 2.05 19.00 -5.54
N MET A 213 2.31 17.78 -5.06
CA MET A 213 3.65 17.43 -4.55
C MET A 213 4.70 17.50 -5.65
N GLN A 214 4.37 17.06 -6.85
CA GLN A 214 5.28 17.11 -7.99
C GLN A 214 5.65 18.54 -8.38
N ILE A 215 4.70 19.49 -8.41
CA ILE A 215 4.95 20.90 -8.71
C ILE A 215 5.88 21.53 -7.66
N ASN A 216 5.74 21.16 -6.39
CA ASN A 216 6.53 21.68 -5.29
C ASN A 216 7.91 21.00 -5.15
N MET A 217 8.14 19.93 -5.86
CA MET A 217 9.39 19.18 -5.84
C MET A 217 10.44 19.90 -6.69
N LYS A 218 11.54 20.35 -6.07
CA LYS A 218 12.72 20.78 -6.85
C LYS A 218 13.33 19.54 -7.49
N TYR A 219 13.16 19.42 -8.79
CA TYR A 219 13.72 18.31 -9.56
C TYR A 219 15.24 18.33 -9.46
N GLN A 220 15.77 17.44 -8.65
CA GLN A 220 17.20 17.10 -8.62
C GLN A 220 17.31 15.65 -9.07
N GLY A 221 17.65 15.43 -10.35
CA GLY A 221 18.10 14.13 -10.83
C GLY A 221 17.06 13.29 -11.60
N PHE A 222 17.38 12.07 -11.85
CA PHE A 222 16.95 11.12 -12.87
C PHE A 222 15.53 10.54 -12.75
N LEU A 223 14.75 10.84 -11.71
CA LEU A 223 13.40 10.32 -11.62
C LEU A 223 12.45 11.11 -12.53
N PRO A 224 11.65 10.44 -13.37
CA PRO A 224 10.82 11.10 -14.36
C PRO A 224 9.66 11.88 -13.73
N ILE A 225 9.31 12.98 -14.40
CA ILE A 225 8.07 13.72 -14.15
C ILE A 225 6.90 12.91 -14.68
N LEU A 226 5.83 12.79 -13.89
CA LEU A 226 4.65 12.00 -14.23
C LEU A 226 3.52 12.89 -14.74
N ASN A 227 2.82 12.45 -15.78
CA ASN A 227 1.42 12.84 -15.96
C ASN A 227 0.57 11.72 -15.34
N ILE A 228 -0.31 12.10 -14.41
CA ILE A 228 -1.15 11.17 -13.65
C ILE A 228 -2.60 11.58 -13.87
N GLU A 229 -3.42 10.68 -14.39
CA GLU A 229 -4.83 10.95 -14.66
C GLU A 229 -5.71 9.70 -14.52
N LEU A 230 -7.00 9.89 -14.42
CA LEU A 230 -8.00 8.84 -14.59
C LEU A 230 -8.60 8.96 -15.99
N ASP A 231 -8.79 7.82 -16.66
CA ASP A 231 -9.31 7.75 -18.03
C ASP A 231 -10.80 8.09 -18.17
N THR A 232 -11.45 8.48 -17.06
CA THR A 232 -12.87 8.84 -17.01
C THR A 232 -13.06 10.29 -16.57
N GLN A 233 -14.15 10.91 -17.04
CA GLN A 233 -14.55 12.23 -16.54
C GLN A 233 -14.94 12.13 -15.05
N PRO A 234 -14.79 13.24 -14.29
CA PRO A 234 -15.23 13.32 -12.90
C PRO A 234 -16.72 13.07 -12.78
N ILE A 235 -17.11 12.21 -11.85
CA ILE A 235 -18.51 12.02 -11.46
C ILE A 235 -18.91 13.26 -10.63
N LYS A 236 -19.83 14.08 -11.10
CA LYS A 236 -20.18 15.35 -10.45
C LYS A 236 -21.03 15.13 -9.20
N SER A 237 -21.94 14.15 -9.24
CA SER A 237 -22.81 13.85 -8.10
C SER A 237 -23.26 12.37 -8.09
N SER A 238 -23.84 11.95 -6.98
CA SER A 238 -24.47 10.63 -6.87
C SER A 238 -25.72 10.52 -7.76
N GLU A 239 -26.44 11.63 -7.95
CA GLU A 239 -27.63 11.71 -8.79
C GLU A 239 -27.28 11.48 -10.27
N GLU A 240 -26.23 12.16 -10.76
CA GLU A 240 -25.72 11.97 -12.13
C GLU A 240 -25.32 10.51 -12.38
N LEU A 241 -24.58 9.89 -11.46
CA LEU A 241 -24.18 8.49 -11.60
C LEU A 241 -25.40 7.54 -11.54
N LEU A 242 -26.42 7.87 -10.74
CA LEU A 242 -27.67 7.10 -10.71
C LEU A 242 -28.39 7.14 -12.06
N GLU A 243 -28.49 8.34 -12.65
CA GLU A 243 -29.07 8.48 -13.98
C GLU A 243 -28.29 7.70 -15.04
N GLU A 244 -26.97 7.72 -14.97
CA GLU A 244 -26.12 6.93 -15.88
C GLU A 244 -26.38 5.43 -15.75
N PHE A 245 -26.53 4.89 -14.54
CA PHE A 245 -26.91 3.49 -14.34
C PHE A 245 -28.28 3.16 -14.92
N GLN A 246 -29.24 4.07 -14.78
CA GLN A 246 -30.60 3.91 -15.33
C GLN A 246 -30.59 3.93 -16.87
N LYS A 247 -29.87 4.88 -17.47
CA LYS A 247 -29.73 5.04 -18.93
C LYS A 247 -28.99 3.84 -19.55
N SER A 248 -28.00 3.29 -18.85
CA SER A 248 -27.18 2.17 -19.35
C SER A 248 -27.87 0.79 -19.26
N ARG A 249 -28.99 0.65 -18.53
CA ARG A 249 -29.61 -0.67 -18.23
C ARG A 249 -29.82 -1.54 -19.45
N GLN A 250 -30.32 -0.99 -20.56
CA GLN A 250 -30.58 -1.74 -21.78
C GLN A 250 -29.30 -2.34 -22.40
N ILE A 251 -28.20 -1.57 -22.35
CA ILE A 251 -26.90 -2.01 -22.84
C ILE A 251 -26.29 -3.01 -21.85
N ASP A 252 -26.42 -2.76 -20.58
CA ASP A 252 -25.93 -3.62 -19.49
C ASP A 252 -26.64 -4.99 -19.49
N LEU A 253 -27.95 -5.02 -19.77
CA LEU A 253 -28.73 -6.25 -19.92
C LEU A 253 -28.20 -7.12 -21.07
N LYS A 254 -27.92 -6.52 -22.25
CA LYS A 254 -27.29 -7.22 -23.36
C LYS A 254 -25.90 -7.73 -23.01
N ALA A 255 -25.11 -6.94 -22.29
CA ALA A 255 -23.75 -7.30 -21.86
C ALA A 255 -23.71 -8.24 -20.64
N LYS A 256 -24.84 -8.45 -19.95
CA LYS A 256 -24.99 -9.19 -18.69
C LYS A 256 -24.04 -8.71 -17.59
N ARG A 257 -23.68 -7.43 -17.62
CA ARG A 257 -22.77 -6.79 -16.66
C ARG A 257 -22.89 -5.28 -16.71
N THR A 258 -22.55 -4.64 -15.60
CA THR A 258 -22.49 -3.18 -15.48
C THR A 258 -21.28 -2.62 -16.23
N LEU A 259 -21.50 -1.65 -17.10
CA LEU A 259 -20.47 -1.03 -17.96
C LEU A 259 -20.05 0.36 -17.52
N VAL A 260 -20.79 1.00 -16.62
CA VAL A 260 -20.58 2.38 -16.13
C VAL A 260 -20.20 2.38 -14.65
N GLY A 261 -19.39 3.33 -14.23
CA GLY A 261 -19.03 3.57 -12.82
C GLY A 261 -17.56 3.35 -12.50
N PRO A 262 -17.11 3.65 -11.26
CA PRO A 262 -15.70 3.71 -10.87
C PRO A 262 -14.94 2.38 -10.93
N HIS A 263 -15.64 1.25 -11.09
CA HIS A 263 -15.00 -0.05 -11.36
C HIS A 263 -14.47 -0.17 -12.80
N LYS A 264 -14.79 0.78 -13.67
CA LYS A 264 -14.30 0.86 -15.05
C LYS A 264 -13.11 1.81 -15.19
N THR A 265 -13.02 2.82 -14.32
CA THR A 265 -11.95 3.81 -14.35
C THR A 265 -10.57 3.15 -14.32
N ASP A 266 -9.64 3.65 -15.11
CA ASP A 266 -8.23 3.25 -15.10
C ASP A 266 -7.32 4.38 -14.64
N LEU A 267 -6.24 4.04 -13.95
CA LEU A 267 -5.16 4.96 -13.61
C LEU A 267 -4.17 4.98 -14.79
N LEU A 268 -4.08 6.12 -15.45
CA LEU A 268 -3.13 6.36 -16.52
C LEU A 268 -1.93 7.14 -15.98
N VAL A 269 -0.74 6.63 -16.26
CA VAL A 269 0.53 7.31 -15.95
C VAL A 269 1.35 7.36 -17.21
N SER A 270 1.95 8.52 -17.48
CA SER A 270 2.87 8.71 -18.59
C SER A 270 4.12 9.49 -18.18
N HIS A 271 5.20 9.29 -18.91
CA HIS A 271 6.43 10.06 -18.78
C HIS A 271 6.20 11.44 -19.37
N SER A 272 6.17 12.49 -18.57
CA SER A 272 5.76 13.84 -18.99
C SER A 272 6.64 14.38 -20.13
N VAL A 273 7.98 14.30 -19.98
CA VAL A 273 8.92 14.85 -20.97
C VAL A 273 8.90 14.09 -22.29
N LYS A 274 8.76 12.76 -22.26
CA LYS A 274 8.74 11.92 -23.46
C LYS A 274 7.35 11.80 -24.07
N ASN A 275 6.32 12.18 -23.35
CA ASN A 275 4.90 12.02 -23.71
C ASN A 275 4.55 10.58 -24.11
N ILE A 276 5.08 9.60 -23.37
CA ILE A 276 4.87 8.17 -23.62
C ILE A 276 4.15 7.57 -22.41
N GLN A 277 3.06 6.82 -22.66
CA GLN A 277 2.35 6.08 -21.61
C GLN A 277 3.26 5.05 -20.94
N ALA A 278 3.17 4.90 -19.63
CA ALA A 278 4.00 4.01 -18.83
C ALA A 278 4.03 2.56 -19.38
N LYS A 279 2.92 2.05 -19.88
CA LYS A 279 2.83 0.69 -20.47
C LYS A 279 3.70 0.51 -21.72
N ASN A 280 4.05 1.59 -22.42
CA ASN A 280 4.85 1.61 -23.66
C ASN A 280 6.31 2.01 -23.40
N CYS A 281 6.68 2.34 -22.16
CA CYS A 281 8.05 2.63 -21.76
C CYS A 281 8.87 1.35 -21.61
N SER A 282 10.20 1.46 -21.66
CA SER A 282 11.11 0.35 -21.34
C SER A 282 10.92 -0.11 -19.89
N THR A 283 11.34 -1.33 -19.55
CA THR A 283 11.22 -1.89 -18.20
C THR A 283 11.88 -1.01 -17.13
N GLY A 284 13.05 -0.46 -17.42
CA GLY A 284 13.75 0.48 -16.53
C GLY A 284 12.98 1.78 -16.32
N GLU A 285 12.42 2.36 -17.40
CA GLU A 285 11.56 3.54 -17.30
C GLU A 285 10.28 3.29 -16.54
N GLN A 286 9.64 2.13 -16.78
CA GLN A 286 8.43 1.72 -16.03
C GLN A 286 8.70 1.68 -14.53
N LYS A 287 9.85 1.16 -14.14
CA LYS A 287 10.27 1.12 -12.75
C LYS A 287 10.57 2.51 -12.20
N SER A 288 11.26 3.36 -12.95
CA SER A 288 11.52 4.75 -12.56
C SER A 288 10.22 5.54 -12.39
N LEU A 289 9.22 5.34 -13.26
CA LEU A 289 7.88 5.93 -13.12
C LEU A 289 7.18 5.45 -11.83
N LEU A 290 7.28 4.16 -11.50
CA LEU A 290 6.74 3.61 -10.24
C LEU A 290 7.42 4.24 -9.03
N LEU A 291 8.74 4.39 -9.04
CA LEU A 291 9.50 5.01 -7.96
C LEU A 291 9.13 6.49 -7.78
N SER A 292 8.99 7.24 -8.89
CA SER A 292 8.49 8.63 -8.84
C SER A 292 7.11 8.70 -8.20
N PHE A 293 6.19 7.85 -8.64
CA PHE A 293 4.84 7.79 -8.07
C PHE A 293 4.88 7.49 -6.55
N PHE A 294 5.78 6.61 -6.14
CA PHE A 294 5.93 6.22 -4.74
C PHE A 294 6.50 7.35 -3.87
N ILE A 295 7.49 8.10 -4.38
CA ILE A 295 8.02 9.29 -3.69
C ILE A 295 6.93 10.35 -3.53
N LEU A 296 6.20 10.66 -4.60
CA LEU A 296 5.08 11.61 -4.52
C LEU A 296 4.04 11.17 -3.48
N SER A 297 3.74 9.88 -3.43
CA SER A 297 2.83 9.31 -2.42
C SER A 297 3.36 9.51 -1.01
N SER A 298 4.66 9.29 -0.79
CA SER A 298 5.33 9.46 0.51
C SER A 298 5.30 10.93 0.97
N LEU A 299 5.58 11.85 0.04
CA LEU A 299 5.53 13.30 0.29
C LEU A 299 4.11 13.77 0.60
N ALA A 300 3.12 13.32 -0.18
CA ALA A 300 1.71 13.67 0.02
C ALA A 300 1.22 13.21 1.40
N ILE A 301 1.58 11.99 1.82
CA ILE A 301 1.27 11.48 3.16
C ILE A 301 1.95 12.36 4.22
N SER A 302 3.24 12.63 4.09
CA SER A 302 4.00 13.44 5.04
C SER A 302 3.41 14.85 5.18
N LYS A 303 3.02 15.48 4.06
CA LYS A 303 2.39 16.79 4.06
C LYS A 303 1.03 16.78 4.75
N LYS A 304 0.16 15.81 4.39
CA LYS A 304 -1.22 15.75 4.89
C LYS A 304 -1.30 15.39 6.37
N PHE A 305 -0.43 14.51 6.85
CA PHE A 305 -0.51 13.98 8.23
C PHE A 305 0.57 14.53 9.15
N GLY A 306 1.50 15.34 8.65
CA GLY A 306 2.61 15.88 9.44
C GLY A 306 3.61 14.82 9.94
N LYS A 307 3.52 13.60 9.41
CA LYS A 307 4.38 12.45 9.77
C LYS A 307 4.73 11.67 8.51
N PRO A 308 5.99 11.25 8.33
CA PRO A 308 6.34 10.38 7.21
C PRO A 308 5.68 9.00 7.38
N PRO A 309 5.39 8.29 6.28
CA PRO A 309 4.97 6.89 6.35
C PRO A 309 6.15 5.99 6.75
N ILE A 310 5.86 4.80 7.29
CA ILE A 310 6.80 3.68 7.28
C ILE A 310 6.83 3.11 5.88
N ILE A 311 8.01 2.82 5.37
CA ILE A 311 8.24 2.37 4.00
C ILE A 311 8.79 0.95 4.01
N LEU A 312 8.16 0.06 3.23
CA LEU A 312 8.61 -1.31 3.05
C LEU A 312 9.05 -1.52 1.59
N LEU A 313 10.27 -1.98 1.39
CA LEU A 313 10.89 -2.19 0.09
C LEU A 313 11.29 -3.66 -0.06
N ASP A 314 10.46 -4.43 -0.75
CA ASP A 314 10.73 -5.86 -0.97
C ASP A 314 11.54 -6.06 -2.25
N GLU A 315 12.77 -6.60 -2.12
CA GLU A 315 13.71 -6.91 -3.21
C GLU A 315 13.98 -5.74 -4.19
N ILE A 316 13.89 -4.49 -3.72
CA ILE A 316 13.96 -3.31 -4.59
C ILE A 316 15.32 -3.14 -5.27
N VAL A 317 16.40 -3.66 -4.65
CA VAL A 317 17.76 -3.59 -5.17
C VAL A 317 17.94 -4.45 -6.44
N ALA A 318 17.11 -5.50 -6.60
CA ALA A 318 17.11 -6.33 -7.78
C ALA A 318 16.49 -5.54 -8.96
N HIS A 319 17.26 -5.30 -10.02
CA HIS A 319 16.79 -4.68 -11.27
C HIS A 319 16.77 -3.14 -11.34
N LEU A 320 17.31 -2.41 -10.35
CA LEU A 320 17.63 -0.99 -10.50
C LEU A 320 19.11 -0.82 -10.75
N ASP A 321 19.48 0.12 -11.65
CA ASP A 321 20.84 0.58 -11.71
C ASP A 321 21.19 1.34 -10.40
N LYS A 322 22.49 1.36 -10.08
CA LYS A 322 22.99 1.92 -8.81
C LYS A 322 22.65 3.40 -8.64
N GLU A 323 22.64 4.15 -9.73
CA GLU A 323 22.39 5.59 -9.70
C GLU A 323 20.94 5.89 -9.36
N ASN A 324 19.99 5.29 -10.06
CA ASN A 324 18.55 5.43 -9.77
C ASN A 324 18.19 4.95 -8.38
N LEU A 325 18.80 3.85 -7.92
CA LEU A 325 18.61 3.36 -6.55
C LEU A 325 19.10 4.37 -5.52
N SER A 326 20.29 4.92 -5.70
CA SER A 326 20.88 5.91 -4.79
C SER A 326 20.00 7.15 -4.69
N ILE A 327 19.56 7.71 -5.82
CA ILE A 327 18.68 8.87 -5.87
C ILE A 327 17.35 8.57 -5.16
N PHE A 328 16.74 7.43 -5.46
CA PHE A 328 15.48 7.03 -4.84
C PHE A 328 15.60 6.93 -3.31
N LEU A 329 16.61 6.22 -2.82
CA LEU A 329 16.82 6.05 -1.38
C LEU A 329 17.14 7.39 -0.70
N GLN A 330 17.94 8.25 -1.35
CA GLN A 330 18.22 9.60 -0.85
C GLN A 330 16.95 10.44 -0.72
N GLN A 331 16.02 10.38 -1.67
CA GLN A 331 14.75 11.08 -1.59
C GLN A 331 13.89 10.57 -0.43
N LEU A 332 13.85 9.26 -0.20
CA LEU A 332 13.12 8.69 0.93
C LEU A 332 13.71 9.08 2.29
N ILE A 333 15.04 9.16 2.37
CA ILE A 333 15.74 9.61 3.58
C ILE A 333 15.43 11.09 3.85
N ASN A 334 15.41 11.93 2.82
CA ASN A 334 15.07 13.35 2.95
C ASN A 334 13.63 13.57 3.48
N ILE A 335 12.72 12.60 3.28
CA ILE A 335 11.38 12.61 3.87
C ILE A 335 11.43 12.24 5.37
N ASN A 336 12.57 11.75 5.86
CA ASN A 336 12.76 11.27 7.23
C ASN A 336 11.87 10.08 7.60
N ALA A 337 11.59 9.21 6.62
CA ALA A 337 10.82 8.00 6.79
C ALA A 337 11.68 6.88 7.38
N GLN A 338 11.07 5.99 8.19
CA GLN A 338 11.72 4.73 8.54
C GLN A 338 11.49 3.72 7.42
N ILE A 339 12.60 3.12 6.95
CA ILE A 339 12.63 2.25 5.78
C ILE A 339 13.03 0.84 6.20
N PHE A 340 12.25 -0.15 5.80
CA PHE A 340 12.57 -1.57 5.93
C PHE A 340 12.73 -2.15 4.54
N ALA A 341 13.93 -2.63 4.22
CA ALA A 341 14.24 -3.17 2.90
C ALA A 341 14.75 -4.61 2.98
N THR A 342 14.51 -5.38 1.92
CA THR A 342 15.03 -6.74 1.75
C THR A 342 15.87 -6.87 0.50
N GLY A 343 16.85 -7.76 0.54
CA GLY A 343 17.66 -8.11 -0.63
C GLY A 343 18.54 -9.33 -0.38
N THR A 344 19.31 -9.71 -1.38
CA THR A 344 20.21 -10.86 -1.29
C THR A 344 21.57 -10.48 -0.71
N ASP A 345 22.09 -9.30 -1.01
CA ASP A 345 23.41 -8.83 -0.60
C ASP A 345 23.37 -7.37 -0.14
N ILE A 346 24.08 -7.08 0.96
CA ILE A 346 24.21 -5.74 1.51
C ILE A 346 25.21 -4.86 0.73
N LYS A 347 26.16 -5.46 0.03
CA LYS A 347 27.23 -4.76 -0.72
C LYS A 347 26.70 -3.75 -1.75
N ASN A 348 25.46 -3.92 -2.19
CA ASN A 348 24.82 -2.98 -3.11
C ASN A 348 24.34 -1.69 -2.41
N LEU A 349 24.47 -1.58 -1.10
CA LEU A 349 24.05 -0.43 -0.28
C LEU A 349 25.23 0.43 0.21
N ASP A 350 26.46 0.08 -0.16
CA ASP A 350 27.69 0.87 0.17
C ASP A 350 27.63 2.32 -0.32
N ILE A 351 26.62 2.65 -1.12
CA ILE A 351 26.35 3.98 -1.66
C ILE A 351 25.62 4.89 -0.67
N LEU A 352 25.09 4.35 0.43
CA LEU A 352 24.30 5.12 1.39
C LEU A 352 25.21 5.73 2.48
N PRO A 353 25.14 7.04 2.70
CA PRO A 353 25.97 7.73 3.71
C PRO A 353 25.42 7.61 5.13
N TYR A 354 24.67 6.53 5.47
CA TYR A 354 23.91 6.42 6.71
C TYR A 354 24.20 5.12 7.45
N ASP A 355 24.02 5.16 8.79
CA ASP A 355 24.02 3.97 9.63
C ASP A 355 22.88 3.04 9.24
N ILE A 356 23.22 1.96 8.55
CA ILE A 356 22.29 0.91 8.15
C ILE A 356 22.28 -0.14 9.27
N GLN A 357 21.13 -0.35 9.87
CA GLN A 357 20.96 -1.52 10.73
C GLN A 357 20.64 -2.73 9.87
N SER A 358 21.55 -3.69 9.79
CA SER A 358 21.39 -4.85 8.93
C SER A 358 21.23 -6.16 9.72
N TYR A 359 20.38 -7.02 9.17
CA TYR A 359 20.14 -8.37 9.69
C TYR A 359 20.39 -9.39 8.59
N SER A 360 21.13 -10.45 8.93
CA SER A 360 21.25 -11.64 8.08
C SER A 360 20.19 -12.65 8.46
N ILE A 361 19.52 -13.21 7.45
CA ILE A 361 18.49 -14.23 7.63
C ILE A 361 18.93 -15.52 6.93
N ASP A 362 18.96 -16.59 7.70
CA ASP A 362 19.26 -17.93 7.23
C ASP A 362 18.13 -18.89 7.57
N TRP A 363 18.11 -20.02 6.87
CA TRP A 363 17.14 -21.09 7.09
C TRP A 363 17.80 -22.27 7.78
N SER A 364 17.33 -22.63 8.97
CA SER A 364 17.80 -23.82 9.67
C SER A 364 16.68 -24.44 10.51
N GLU A 365 16.66 -25.78 10.62
CA GLU A 365 15.72 -26.52 11.47
C GLU A 365 14.24 -26.15 11.24
N ASN A 366 13.83 -26.00 9.96
CA ASN A 366 12.48 -25.58 9.56
C ASN A 366 12.03 -24.21 10.15
N ASN A 367 12.97 -23.31 10.38
CA ASN A 367 12.73 -21.98 10.91
C ASN A 367 13.69 -20.94 10.30
N SER A 368 13.23 -19.71 10.17
CA SER A 368 14.11 -18.60 9.83
C SER A 368 14.87 -18.13 11.08
N LYS A 369 16.19 -18.11 11.02
CA LYS A 369 17.05 -17.50 12.04
C LYS A 369 17.48 -16.12 11.57
N VAL A 370 17.40 -15.13 12.44
CA VAL A 370 17.74 -13.73 12.14
C VAL A 370 18.86 -13.29 13.09
N LEU A 371 19.95 -12.80 12.53
CA LEU A 371 21.11 -12.32 13.27
C LEU A 371 21.37 -10.85 12.92
N LEU A 372 21.58 -10.03 13.95
CA LEU A 372 22.04 -8.65 13.77
C LEU A 372 23.48 -8.67 13.31
N ASN A 373 23.78 -8.04 12.18
CA ASN A 373 25.15 -7.86 11.73
C ASN A 373 25.78 -6.73 12.57
N LYS A 374 26.89 -7.02 13.20
CA LYS A 374 27.71 -5.98 13.84
C LYS A 374 28.48 -5.28 12.73
N ASN A 375 28.23 -3.99 12.53
CA ASN A 375 29.06 -3.12 11.69
C ASN A 375 30.42 -2.91 12.35
#